data_1352799f694e61e5362587361a03e30b
#
_entry.id   1352799f694e61e5362587361a03e30b
#
_cell.length_a   1.000
_cell.length_b   1.000
_cell.length_c   1.000
_cell.angle_alpha   90.00
_cell.angle_beta   90.00
_cell.angle_gamma   90.00
#
_symmetry.space_group_name_H-M   'P 1'
#
loop_
_entity.id
_entity.type
_entity.pdbx_description
1 polymer ?
#
loop_
_entity_poly.entity_id
_entity_poly.type
_entity_poly.pdbx_seq_one_letter_code
_entity_poly.pdbx_strand_id
1 'polypeptide(L)'
;TQSRSSAASDVYKRQYLNQGNLNVELLGRGFAWLDTGTHESLHEASSFVQTIENVQGLKVACLEEIAWRNGWLNSEQLAELAKPMMKNNYGQYLTHLANGL
;
A
#
# COMPACT_ATOMS: atom_id res chain seq x y z
N THR A 1 25.98 4.42 -9.56
CA THR A 1 25.90 5.85 -9.21
C THR A 1 24.56 6.16 -8.56
N GLN A 2 24.60 6.86 -7.45
CA GLN A 2 23.36 7.31 -6.80
C GLN A 2 22.70 8.40 -7.63
N SER A 3 21.37 8.33 -7.74
CA SER A 3 20.60 9.40 -8.33
C SER A 3 20.59 10.63 -7.41
N ARG A 4 20.21 11.81 -7.96
CA ARG A 4 20.07 13.02 -7.16
C ARG A 4 19.04 12.84 -6.04
N SER A 5 17.95 12.11 -6.28
CA SER A 5 16.93 11.85 -5.28
C SER A 5 17.45 10.98 -4.14
N SER A 6 18.32 10.01 -4.42
CA SER A 6 18.96 9.21 -3.37
C SER A 6 19.88 10.05 -2.50
N ALA A 7 20.69 10.93 -3.11
CA ALA A 7 21.57 11.83 -2.37
C ALA A 7 20.78 12.80 -1.48
N ALA A 8 19.70 13.38 -2.01
CA ALA A 8 18.82 14.26 -1.24
C ALA A 8 18.17 13.52 -0.06
N SER A 9 17.73 12.29 -0.28
CA SER A 9 17.14 11.46 0.75
C SER A 9 18.13 11.18 1.88
N ASP A 10 19.39 10.90 1.55
CA ASP A 10 20.45 10.66 2.54
C ASP A 10 20.73 11.90 3.40
N VAL A 11 20.69 13.10 2.80
CA VAL A 11 20.85 14.35 3.54
C VAL A 11 19.70 14.53 4.55
N TYR A 12 18.46 14.32 4.14
CA TYR A 12 17.31 14.41 5.04
C TYR A 12 17.41 13.39 6.18
N LYS A 13 17.79 12.17 5.91
CA LYS A 13 17.93 11.13 6.92
C LYS A 13 18.98 11.51 7.96
N ARG A 14 20.11 12.07 7.54
CA ARG A 14 21.14 12.54 8.47
C ARG A 14 20.66 13.69 9.34
N GLN A 15 19.91 14.62 8.77
CA GLN A 15 19.36 15.75 9.53
C GLN A 15 18.43 15.27 10.63
N TYR A 16 17.52 14.35 10.34
CA TYR A 16 16.62 13.80 11.35
C TYR A 16 17.36 12.99 12.40
N LEU A 17 18.36 12.23 11.98
CA LEU A 17 19.19 11.45 12.90
C LEU A 17 19.91 12.38 13.88
N ASN A 18 20.52 13.47 13.39
CA ASN A 18 21.25 14.42 14.22
C ASN A 18 20.32 15.15 15.19
N GLN A 19 19.05 15.34 14.83
CA GLN A 19 18.05 15.98 15.68
C GLN A 19 17.40 15.01 16.67
N GLY A 20 17.70 13.71 16.59
CA GLY A 20 17.07 12.70 17.41
C GLY A 20 15.61 12.40 17.03
N ASN A 21 15.18 12.81 15.83
CA ASN A 21 13.81 12.64 15.35
C ASN A 21 13.67 11.48 14.36
N LEU A 22 14.71 10.68 14.17
CA LEU A 22 14.68 9.55 13.26
C LEU A 22 14.37 8.26 14.01
N ASN A 23 13.30 7.59 13.58
CA ASN A 23 12.96 6.25 14.04
C ASN A 23 13.26 5.25 12.92
N VAL A 24 13.78 4.09 13.30
CA VAL A 24 14.12 3.04 12.35
C VAL A 24 13.27 1.81 12.65
N GLU A 25 12.55 1.34 11.63
CA GLU A 25 11.79 0.10 11.69
C GLU A 25 12.49 -0.97 10.87
N LEU A 26 12.72 -2.14 11.48
CA LEU A 26 13.31 -3.27 10.78
C LEU A 26 12.20 -4.13 10.18
N LEU A 27 12.26 -4.30 8.86
CA LEU A 27 11.29 -5.15 8.17
C LEU A 27 11.70 -6.61 8.34
N GLY A 28 10.74 -7.45 8.77
CA GLY A 28 10.98 -8.88 8.94
C GLY A 28 10.90 -9.65 7.62
N ARG A 29 10.86 -10.97 7.76
CA ARG A 29 10.69 -11.86 6.62
C ARG A 29 9.35 -11.68 5.95
N GLY A 30 8.82 -11.76 5.11
CA GLY A 30 7.48 -11.53 4.57
C GLY A 30 7.25 -10.12 4.04
N PHE A 31 8.26 -9.23 4.18
CA PHE A 31 8.22 -7.93 3.57
C PHE A 31 9.03 -7.93 2.28
N ALA A 32 8.57 -7.16 1.29
CA ALA A 32 9.29 -6.96 0.06
C ALA A 32 9.50 -5.46 -0.14
N TRP A 33 10.70 -5.07 -0.52
CA TRP A 33 11.02 -3.70 -0.86
C TRP A 33 11.24 -3.61 -2.36
N LEU A 34 10.44 -2.79 -3.05
CA LEU A 34 10.52 -2.60 -4.48
C LEU A 34 10.67 -1.11 -4.79
N ASP A 35 11.69 -0.78 -5.55
CA ASP A 35 11.88 0.59 -6.02
C ASP A 35 11.03 0.81 -7.27
N THR A 36 10.42 1.98 -7.40
CA THR A 36 9.61 2.34 -8.55
C THR A 36 10.18 3.53 -9.32
N GLY A 37 11.47 3.82 -9.13
CA GLY A 37 12.14 4.98 -9.69
C GLY A 37 12.43 4.90 -11.18
N THR A 38 12.29 3.74 -11.83
CA THR A 38 12.46 3.56 -13.26
C THR A 38 11.23 2.90 -13.86
N HIS A 39 11.06 2.99 -15.18
CA HIS A 39 9.95 2.30 -15.87
C HIS A 39 10.01 0.79 -15.65
N GLU A 40 11.22 0.22 -15.71
CA GLU A 40 11.42 -1.22 -15.52
C GLU A 40 11.06 -1.64 -14.09
N SER A 41 11.57 -0.94 -13.09
CA SER A 41 11.28 -1.27 -11.69
C SER A 41 9.82 -1.02 -11.33
N LEU A 42 9.18 0.00 -11.92
CA LEU A 42 7.76 0.22 -11.74
C LEU A 42 6.94 -0.94 -12.32
N HIS A 43 7.32 -1.45 -13.49
CA HIS A 43 6.66 -2.61 -14.10
C HIS A 43 6.83 -3.86 -13.23
N GLU A 44 8.02 -4.10 -12.71
CA GLU A 44 8.28 -5.22 -11.81
C GLU A 44 7.41 -5.13 -10.55
N ALA A 45 7.31 -3.94 -9.94
CA ALA A 45 6.48 -3.72 -8.77
C ALA A 45 5.01 -3.99 -9.08
N SER A 46 4.52 -3.50 -10.22
CA SER A 46 3.14 -3.74 -10.67
C SER A 46 2.85 -5.22 -10.85
N SER A 47 3.77 -5.96 -11.48
CA SER A 47 3.64 -7.40 -11.68
C SER A 47 3.64 -8.15 -10.36
N PHE A 48 4.48 -7.74 -9.43
CA PHE A 48 4.54 -8.33 -8.08
C PHE A 48 3.21 -8.15 -7.36
N VAL A 49 2.67 -6.93 -7.35
CA VAL A 49 1.38 -6.64 -6.72
C VAL A 49 0.27 -7.45 -7.35
N GLN A 50 0.24 -7.53 -8.68
CA GLN A 50 -0.77 -8.33 -9.39
C GLN A 50 -0.71 -9.80 -8.98
N THR A 51 0.48 -10.36 -8.90
CA THR A 51 0.66 -11.77 -8.49
C THR A 51 0.17 -11.99 -7.07
N ILE A 52 0.53 -11.11 -6.13
CA ILE A 52 0.12 -11.22 -4.74
C ILE A 52 -1.40 -11.13 -4.63
N GLU A 53 -2.03 -10.19 -5.30
CA GLU A 53 -3.49 -10.02 -5.26
C GLU A 53 -4.20 -11.23 -5.85
N ASN A 54 -3.70 -11.78 -6.96
CA ASN A 54 -4.30 -12.95 -7.60
C ASN A 54 -4.18 -14.21 -6.74
N VAL A 55 -3.03 -14.39 -6.07
CA VAL A 55 -2.79 -15.58 -5.24
C VAL A 55 -3.56 -15.50 -3.93
N GLN A 56 -3.56 -14.36 -3.27
CA GLN A 56 -4.17 -14.19 -1.96
C GLN A 56 -5.65 -13.80 -2.01
N GLY A 57 -6.10 -13.26 -3.12
CA GLY A 57 -7.47 -12.73 -3.24
C GLY A 57 -7.71 -11.47 -2.43
N LEU A 58 -6.66 -10.80 -1.97
CA LEU A 58 -6.72 -9.57 -1.18
C LEU A 58 -6.08 -8.43 -1.96
N LYS A 59 -6.61 -7.22 -1.77
CA LYS A 59 -6.06 -6.03 -2.41
C LYS A 59 -4.90 -5.45 -1.61
N VAL A 60 -3.86 -5.01 -2.31
CA VAL A 60 -2.73 -4.29 -1.71
C VAL A 60 -3.08 -2.82 -1.60
N ALA A 61 -2.80 -2.21 -0.45
CA ALA A 61 -3.02 -0.78 -0.20
C ALA A 61 -4.47 -0.33 -0.47
N CYS A 62 -5.43 -1.17 -0.15
CA CYS A 62 -6.84 -0.82 -0.25
C CYS A 62 -7.20 0.05 0.94
N LEU A 63 -7.26 1.36 0.75
CA LEU A 63 -7.46 2.33 1.83
C LEU A 63 -8.78 2.12 2.56
N GLU A 64 -9.84 1.79 1.84
CA GLU A 64 -11.16 1.54 2.42
C GLU A 64 -11.14 0.31 3.31
N GLU A 65 -10.46 -0.75 2.90
CA GLU A 65 -10.32 -1.94 3.73
C GLU A 65 -9.50 -1.66 4.98
N ILE A 66 -8.42 -0.90 4.85
CA ILE A 66 -7.57 -0.52 5.98
C ILE A 66 -8.39 0.28 7.00
N ALA A 67 -9.16 1.26 6.55
CA ALA A 67 -10.03 2.05 7.41
C ALA A 67 -11.09 1.20 8.09
N TRP A 68 -11.69 0.27 7.36
CA TRP A 68 -12.69 -0.64 7.89
C TRP A 68 -12.10 -1.57 8.96
N ARG A 69 -10.91 -2.15 8.69
CA ARG A 69 -10.25 -3.04 9.65
C ARG A 69 -9.79 -2.33 10.91
N ASN A 70 -9.47 -1.04 10.81
CA ASN A 70 -9.10 -0.21 11.96
C ASN A 70 -10.29 0.34 12.73
N GLY A 71 -11.51 0.01 12.32
CA GLY A 71 -12.72 0.46 12.98
C GLY A 71 -13.11 1.91 12.67
N TRP A 72 -12.46 2.54 11.71
CA TRP A 72 -12.79 3.91 11.30
C TRP A 72 -14.03 3.97 10.40
N LEU A 73 -14.36 2.86 9.77
CA LEU A 73 -15.58 2.70 8.97
C LEU A 73 -16.31 1.45 9.45
N ASN A 74 -17.64 1.53 9.50
CA ASN A 74 -18.45 0.33 9.69
C ASN A 74 -18.79 -0.31 8.33
N SER A 75 -19.43 -1.49 8.35
CA SER A 75 -19.77 -2.22 7.12
C SER A 75 -20.74 -1.46 6.23
N GLU A 76 -21.65 -0.69 6.80
CA GLU A 76 -22.60 0.13 6.03
C GLU A 76 -21.88 1.25 5.29
N GLN A 77 -20.94 1.92 5.96
CA GLN A 77 -20.14 2.98 5.35
C GLN A 77 -19.26 2.42 4.23
N LEU A 78 -18.68 1.24 4.45
CA LEU A 78 -17.89 0.56 3.43
C LEU A 78 -18.71 0.24 2.19
N ALA A 79 -19.93 -0.28 2.39
CA ALA A 79 -20.85 -0.58 1.30
C ALA A 79 -21.24 0.69 0.53
N GLU A 80 -21.43 1.81 1.22
CA GLU A 80 -21.73 3.09 0.58
C GLU A 80 -20.57 3.56 -0.31
N LEU A 81 -19.33 3.41 0.17
CA LEU A 81 -18.15 3.77 -0.62
C LEU A 81 -18.01 2.90 -1.87
N ALA A 82 -18.48 1.66 -1.82
CA ALA A 82 -18.41 0.72 -2.93
C ALA A 82 -19.41 1.05 -4.05
N LYS A 83 -20.54 1.70 -3.74
CA LYS A 83 -21.61 1.92 -4.71
C LYS A 83 -21.17 2.58 -6.01
N PRO A 84 -20.37 3.68 -6.01
CA PRO A 84 -19.93 4.30 -7.26
C PRO A 84 -19.02 3.41 -8.09
N MET A 85 -18.45 2.38 -7.51
CA MET A 85 -17.43 1.51 -8.13
C MET A 85 -17.92 0.11 -8.42
N MET A 86 -19.22 -0.14 -8.35
CA MET A 86 -19.77 -1.50 -8.50
C MET A 86 -19.54 -2.12 -9.88
N LYS A 87 -19.21 -1.30 -10.88
CA LYS A 87 -18.90 -1.78 -12.23
C LYS A 87 -17.50 -2.37 -12.36
N ASN A 88 -16.62 -2.17 -11.39
CA ASN A 88 -15.25 -2.67 -11.44
C ASN A 88 -14.98 -3.64 -10.28
N ASN A 89 -13.84 -4.32 -10.37
CA ASN A 89 -13.45 -5.33 -9.40
C ASN A 89 -13.22 -4.73 -8.00
N TYR A 90 -12.78 -3.49 -7.93
CA TYR A 90 -12.49 -2.84 -6.67
C TYR A 90 -13.76 -2.64 -5.84
N GLY A 91 -14.81 -2.12 -6.46
CA GLY A 91 -16.10 -1.95 -5.80
C GLY A 91 -16.72 -3.28 -5.37
N GLN A 92 -16.60 -4.30 -6.21
CA GLN A 92 -17.08 -5.65 -5.89
C GLN A 92 -16.31 -6.23 -4.70
N TYR A 93 -15.01 -6.01 -4.64
CA TYR A 93 -14.19 -6.45 -3.50
C TYR A 93 -14.64 -5.79 -2.20
N LEU A 94 -14.87 -4.47 -2.20
CA LEU A 94 -15.35 -3.75 -1.02
C LEU A 94 -16.72 -4.27 -0.57
N THR A 95 -17.60 -4.57 -1.51
CA THR A 95 -18.92 -5.15 -1.19
C THR A 95 -18.78 -6.52 -0.53
N HIS A 96 -17.88 -7.36 -1.02
CA HIS A 96 -17.59 -8.65 -0.39
C HIS A 96 -17.10 -8.48 1.05
N LEU A 97 -16.20 -7.55 1.28
CA LEU A 97 -15.72 -7.25 2.63
C LEU A 97 -16.85 -6.81 3.54
N ALA A 98 -17.71 -5.91 3.07
CA ALA A 98 -18.82 -5.39 3.84
C ALA A 98 -19.82 -6.47 4.22
N ASN A 99 -19.95 -7.51 3.38
CA ASN A 99 -20.84 -8.65 3.61
C ASN A 99 -20.22 -9.76 4.46
N GLY A 100 -19.00 -9.54 4.97
CA GLY A 100 -18.36 -10.48 5.89
C GLY A 100 -17.56 -11.59 5.22
N LEU A 101 -17.13 -11.36 4.00
CA LEU A 101 -16.32 -12.36 3.27
C LEU A 101 -14.83 -12.06 3.33
#